data_f2479f6c18642e23c3510bd8ea03546a
#
_entry.id   f2479f6c18642e23c3510bd8ea03546a
#
_cell.length_a   1.000
_cell.length_b   1.000
_cell.length_c   1.000
_cell.angle_alpha   90.00
_cell.angle_beta   90.00
_cell.angle_gamma   90.00
#
_symmetry.space_group_name_H-M   'P 1'
#
loop_
_entity.id
_entity.type
_entity.pdbx_description
1 polymer ?
#
loop_
_entity_poly.entity_id
_entity_poly.type
_entity_poly.pdbx_seq_one_letter_code
_entity_poly.pdbx_strand_id
1 'polypeptide(L)'
;MKKCRDLNEVRKNIDAIDNQIVKLLIKRSFFVLQATYFKTKKSQLVDRKRIARIIKRVSNIAKKQKLSPIIVEKVFRKMINQFILLETKEFNRIKRK
;
A
#
# COMPACT_ATOMS: atom_id res chain seq x y z
N MET A 1 -15.45 -18.24 -9.84
CA MET A 1 -14.12 -18.04 -10.45
C MET A 1 -13.84 -19.16 -11.44
N LYS A 2 -13.43 -18.80 -12.64
CA LYS A 2 -13.16 -19.76 -13.71
C LYS A 2 -11.86 -20.50 -13.45
N LYS A 3 -11.88 -21.83 -13.55
CA LYS A 3 -10.68 -22.64 -13.35
C LYS A 3 -9.73 -22.54 -14.54
N CYS A 4 -8.45 -22.40 -14.26
CA CYS A 4 -7.42 -22.40 -15.28
C CYS A 4 -7.15 -23.82 -15.75
N ARG A 5 -6.69 -23.96 -17.00
CA ARG A 5 -6.44 -25.27 -17.60
C ARG A 5 -5.10 -25.87 -17.17
N ASP A 6 -4.12 -25.02 -16.89
CA ASP A 6 -2.78 -25.45 -16.53
C ASP A 6 -2.06 -24.36 -15.71
N LEU A 7 -0.87 -24.70 -15.25
CA LEU A 7 -0.07 -23.80 -14.43
C LEU A 7 0.36 -22.51 -15.19
N ASN A 8 0.59 -22.62 -16.48
CA ASN A 8 0.96 -21.45 -17.28
C ASN A 8 -0.17 -20.43 -17.31
N GLU A 9 -1.41 -20.90 -17.45
CA GLU A 9 -2.58 -20.01 -17.42
C GLU A 9 -2.76 -19.35 -16.05
N VAL A 10 -2.55 -20.12 -14.97
CA VAL A 10 -2.58 -19.56 -13.60
C VAL A 10 -1.55 -18.44 -13.46
N ARG A 11 -0.32 -18.69 -13.90
CA ARG A 11 0.78 -17.72 -13.80
C ARG A 11 0.54 -16.46 -14.62
N LYS A 12 -0.06 -16.59 -15.82
CA LYS A 12 -0.44 -15.44 -16.63
C LYS A 12 -1.44 -14.55 -15.90
N ASN A 13 -2.42 -15.15 -15.24
CA ASN A 13 -3.41 -14.40 -14.47
C ASN A 13 -2.77 -13.71 -13.27
N ILE A 14 -1.86 -14.38 -12.58
CA ILE A 14 -1.11 -13.79 -11.46
C ILE A 14 -0.28 -12.60 -11.95
N ASP A 15 0.44 -12.77 -13.06
CA ASP A 15 1.26 -11.70 -13.62
C ASP A 15 0.42 -10.48 -13.99
N ALA A 16 -0.77 -10.70 -14.54
CA ALA A 16 -1.68 -9.60 -14.87
C ALA A 16 -2.12 -8.85 -13.60
N ILE A 17 -2.40 -9.58 -12.52
CA ILE A 17 -2.74 -8.98 -11.23
C ILE A 17 -1.55 -8.20 -10.68
N ASP A 18 -0.34 -8.77 -10.75
CA ASP A 18 0.87 -8.08 -10.29
C ASP A 18 1.04 -6.73 -11.01
N ASN A 19 0.79 -6.70 -12.32
CA ASN A 19 0.85 -5.46 -13.09
C ASN A 19 -0.17 -4.44 -12.59
N GLN A 20 -1.37 -4.89 -12.22
CA GLN A 20 -2.39 -4.03 -11.63
C GLN A 20 -1.96 -3.50 -10.26
N ILE A 21 -1.33 -4.35 -9.44
CA ILE A 21 -0.81 -3.94 -8.14
C ILE A 21 0.23 -2.83 -8.31
N VAL A 22 1.15 -2.99 -9.25
CA VAL A 22 2.18 -1.97 -9.52
C VAL A 22 1.53 -0.65 -9.93
N LYS A 23 0.54 -0.70 -10.82
CA LYS A 23 -0.19 0.50 -11.26
C LYS A 23 -0.87 1.20 -10.09
N LEU A 24 -1.46 0.43 -9.18
CA LEU A 24 -2.12 0.97 -7.99
C LEU A 24 -1.12 1.56 -7.00
N LEU A 25 0.06 0.94 -6.85
CA LEU A 25 1.13 1.48 -6.01
C LEU A 25 1.63 2.82 -6.56
N ILE A 26 1.78 2.92 -7.88
CA ILE A 26 2.17 4.18 -8.54
C ILE A 26 1.14 5.27 -8.24
N LYS A 27 -0.14 4.95 -8.43
CA LYS A 27 -1.24 5.88 -8.16
C LYS A 27 -1.26 6.29 -6.67
N ARG A 28 -1.07 5.33 -5.78
CA ARG A 28 -1.02 5.59 -4.35
C ARG A 28 0.15 6.50 -3.98
N SER A 29 1.32 6.28 -4.59
CA SER A 29 2.50 7.13 -4.34
C SER A 29 2.25 8.58 -4.71
N PHE A 30 1.51 8.81 -5.79
CA PHE A 30 1.16 10.15 -6.25
C PHE A 30 0.37 10.90 -5.17
N PHE A 31 -0.64 10.25 -4.57
CA PHE A 31 -1.44 10.87 -3.52
C PHE A 31 -0.69 10.97 -2.20
N VAL A 32 0.14 9.99 -1.89
CA VAL A 32 0.98 10.02 -0.69
C VAL A 32 1.95 11.21 -0.73
N LEU A 33 2.58 11.44 -1.88
CA LEU A 33 3.47 12.60 -2.06
C LEU A 33 2.71 13.92 -1.94
N GLN A 34 1.49 13.99 -2.47
CA GLN A 34 0.66 15.18 -2.29
C GLN A 34 0.36 15.45 -0.81
N ALA A 35 0.06 14.38 -0.05
CA ALA A 35 -0.21 14.52 1.38
C ALA A 35 0.98 15.12 2.12
N THR A 36 2.21 14.86 1.66
CA THR A 36 3.43 15.38 2.27
C THR A 36 3.46 16.92 2.27
N TYR A 37 2.91 17.55 1.25
CA TYR A 37 2.88 19.02 1.16
C TYR A 37 2.01 19.67 2.23
N PHE A 38 1.06 18.92 2.80
CA PHE A 38 0.18 19.42 3.85
C PHE A 38 0.72 19.15 5.25
N LYS A 39 1.85 18.47 5.35
CA LYS A 39 2.50 18.16 6.62
C LYS A 39 3.54 19.22 6.94
N THR A 40 3.46 19.81 8.13
CA THR A 40 4.36 20.88 8.56
C THR A 40 5.44 20.40 9.49
N LYS A 41 5.22 19.29 10.16
CA LYS A 41 6.16 18.72 11.14
C LYS A 41 6.54 17.29 10.76
N LYS A 42 7.80 16.93 11.01
CA LYS A 42 8.33 15.59 10.75
C LYS A 42 7.54 14.50 11.49
N SER A 43 7.03 14.82 12.68
CA SER A 43 6.22 13.90 13.48
C SER A 43 4.91 13.49 12.79
N GLN A 44 4.43 14.26 11.82
CA GLN A 44 3.22 13.95 11.08
C GLN A 44 3.42 12.90 9.99
N LEU A 45 4.67 12.56 9.68
CA LEU A 45 4.98 11.55 8.64
C LEU A 45 4.58 10.14 9.07
N VAL A 46 4.57 9.87 10.38
CA VAL A 46 4.13 8.59 10.92
C VAL A 46 2.85 8.82 11.74
N ASP A 47 1.72 8.62 11.10
CA ASP A 47 0.41 8.76 11.76
C ASP A 47 -0.06 7.39 12.21
N ARG A 48 0.23 7.06 13.47
CA ARG A 48 -0.06 5.73 14.04
C ARG A 48 -1.55 5.42 14.08
N LYS A 49 -2.39 6.42 14.35
CA LYS A 49 -3.85 6.24 14.36
C LYS A 49 -4.37 5.94 12.96
N ARG A 50 -3.86 6.64 11.97
CA ARG A 50 -4.20 6.40 10.56
C ARG A 50 -3.78 4.99 10.13
N ILE A 51 -2.56 4.58 10.48
CA ILE A 51 -2.05 3.24 10.15
C ILE A 51 -2.95 2.17 10.76
N ALA A 52 -3.31 2.32 12.03
CA ALA A 52 -4.19 1.37 12.72
C ALA A 52 -5.56 1.26 12.01
N ARG A 53 -6.12 2.38 11.57
CA ARG A 53 -7.40 2.39 10.83
C ARG A 53 -7.27 1.68 9.48
N ILE A 54 -6.18 1.90 8.77
CA ILE A 54 -5.94 1.24 7.48
C ILE A 54 -5.85 -0.27 7.67
N ILE A 55 -5.03 -0.71 8.64
CA ILE A 55 -4.84 -2.14 8.91
C ILE A 55 -6.16 -2.82 9.30
N LYS A 56 -6.95 -2.18 10.16
CA LYS A 56 -8.25 -2.71 10.56
C LYS A 56 -9.19 -2.84 9.37
N ARG A 57 -9.24 -1.81 8.53
CA ARG A 57 -10.11 -1.81 7.34
C ARG A 57 -9.73 -2.91 6.35
N VAL A 58 -8.46 -3.02 5.99
CA VAL A 58 -8.02 -4.02 5.00
C VAL A 58 -8.11 -5.43 5.56
N SER A 59 -7.86 -5.61 6.86
CA SER A 59 -8.03 -6.89 7.54
C SER A 59 -9.48 -7.36 7.48
N ASN A 60 -10.44 -6.46 7.70
CA ASN A 60 -11.87 -6.78 7.62
C ASN A 60 -12.29 -7.13 6.19
N ILE A 61 -11.75 -6.45 5.19
CA ILE A 61 -12.00 -6.77 3.78
C ILE A 61 -11.53 -8.20 3.49
N ALA A 62 -10.33 -8.56 3.94
CA ALA A 62 -9.78 -9.89 3.75
C ALA A 62 -10.67 -10.97 4.39
N LYS A 63 -11.12 -10.73 5.62
CA LYS A 63 -11.99 -11.65 6.35
C LYS A 63 -13.28 -11.92 5.59
N LYS A 64 -13.90 -10.89 5.05
CA LYS A 64 -15.15 -11.02 4.29
C LYS A 64 -14.96 -11.84 3.01
N GLN A 65 -13.79 -11.81 2.42
CA GLN A 65 -13.46 -12.53 1.18
C GLN A 65 -12.76 -13.85 1.45
N LYS A 66 -12.69 -14.27 2.72
CA LYS A 66 -12.09 -15.56 3.13
C LYS A 66 -10.59 -15.66 2.81
N LEU A 67 -9.91 -14.53 2.71
CA LEU A 67 -8.45 -14.49 2.63
C LEU A 67 -7.90 -14.30 4.04
N SER A 68 -6.75 -14.91 4.34
CA SER A 68 -6.09 -14.74 5.63
C SER A 68 -5.80 -13.26 5.88
N PRO A 69 -6.34 -12.68 6.97
CA PRO A 69 -6.06 -11.27 7.29
C PRO A 69 -4.58 -10.99 7.53
N ILE A 70 -3.83 -11.98 7.99
CA ILE A 70 -2.39 -11.84 8.27
C ILE A 70 -1.62 -11.50 7.00
N ILE A 71 -1.99 -12.13 5.87
CA ILE A 71 -1.34 -11.83 4.57
C ILE A 71 -1.52 -10.36 4.23
N VAL A 72 -2.76 -9.88 4.31
CA VAL A 72 -3.09 -8.49 3.96
C VAL A 72 -2.43 -7.52 4.94
N GLU A 73 -2.45 -7.81 6.23
CA GLU A 73 -1.83 -6.97 7.24
C GLU A 73 -0.33 -6.81 7.00
N LYS A 74 0.37 -7.92 6.76
CA LYS A 74 1.83 -7.89 6.54
C LYS A 74 2.19 -7.13 5.27
N VAL A 75 1.45 -7.35 4.18
CA VAL A 75 1.67 -6.64 2.93
C VAL A 75 1.46 -5.14 3.12
N PHE A 76 0.36 -4.75 3.76
CA PHE A 76 0.04 -3.34 3.97
C PHE A 76 1.02 -2.66 4.93
N ARG A 77 1.46 -3.34 6.00
CA ARG A 77 2.46 -2.77 6.91
C ARG A 77 3.78 -2.50 6.20
N LYS A 78 4.22 -3.44 5.37
CA LYS A 78 5.46 -3.25 4.60
C LYS A 78 5.31 -2.11 3.59
N MET A 79 4.19 -2.08 2.88
CA MET A 79 3.89 -1.01 1.94
C MET A 79 3.88 0.36 2.62
N ILE A 80 3.16 0.48 3.74
CA ILE A 80 3.06 1.74 4.49
C ILE A 80 4.44 2.19 4.94
N ASN A 81 5.27 1.28 5.45
CA ASN A 81 6.62 1.61 5.90
C ASN A 81 7.49 2.13 4.74
N GLN A 82 7.39 1.52 3.56
CA GLN A 82 8.13 1.98 2.39
C GLN A 82 7.65 3.36 1.94
N PHE A 83 6.35 3.63 2.01
CA PHE A 83 5.81 4.94 1.66
C PHE A 83 6.19 6.01 2.69
N ILE A 84 6.33 5.65 3.97
CA ILE A 84 6.84 6.59 4.98
C ILE A 84 8.28 7.01 4.63
N LEU A 85 9.11 6.07 4.17
CA LEU A 85 10.46 6.41 3.72
C LEU A 85 10.43 7.37 2.53
N LEU A 86 9.53 7.12 1.58
CA LEU A 86 9.35 7.99 0.42
C LEU A 86 8.91 9.39 0.85
N GLU A 87 7.93 9.48 1.76
CA GLU A 87 7.44 10.75 2.30
C GLU A 87 8.55 11.50 3.05
N THR A 88 9.33 10.79 3.83
CA THR A 88 10.42 11.38 4.60
C THR A 88 11.44 12.05 3.67
N LYS A 89 11.78 11.35 2.60
CA LYS A 89 12.71 11.88 1.59
C LYS A 89 12.15 13.13 0.93
N GLU A 90 10.88 13.12 0.56
CA GLU A 90 10.23 14.27 -0.07
C GLU A 90 10.07 15.43 0.91
N PHE A 91 9.69 15.15 2.14
CA PHE A 91 9.56 16.17 3.19
C PHE A 91 10.88 16.88 3.40
N ASN A 92 11.98 16.14 3.51
CA ASN A 92 13.31 16.73 3.69
C ASN A 92 13.70 17.58 2.48
N ARG A 93 13.37 17.13 1.27
CA ARG A 93 13.64 17.90 0.06
C ARG A 93 12.89 19.24 0.05
N ILE A 94 11.62 19.21 0.41
CA ILE A 94 10.76 20.42 0.44
C ILE A 94 11.25 21.39 1.51
N LYS A 95 11.59 20.91 2.69
CA LYS A 95 11.97 21.76 3.83
C LYS A 95 13.39 22.33 3.73
N ARG A 96 14.20 21.82 2.82
CA ARG A 96 15.54 22.37 2.56
C ARG A 96 15.52 23.67 1.78
N LYS A 97 14.39 23.99 1.16
CA LYS A 97 14.24 25.25 0.40
C LYS A 97 13.80 26.41 1.34
#